data_38de65c13887e8c5d93b50169b91f0fc
#
_entry.id   38de65c13887e8c5d93b50169b91f0fc
#
_cell.length_a   1.000
_cell.length_b   1.000
_cell.length_c   1.000
_cell.angle_alpha   90.00
_cell.angle_beta   90.00
_cell.angle_gamma   90.00
#
_symmetry.space_group_name_H-M   'P 1'
#
loop_
_entity.id
_entity.type
_entity.pdbx_description
1 polymer ?
#
loop_
_entity_poly.entity_id
_entity_poly.type
_entity_poly.pdbx_seq_one_letter_code
_entity_poly.pdbx_strand_id
1 'polypeptide(L)'
;ELTSGAYIKHHLQNLTYGEFPDGHWGFAHSAAEAKEMGFMAFHVDTLGFSFVLGALFLFFFARAAKKASIDAPSGFQNFVESIVDFIDENVRGSFSGKNPMVAPLALTTFIWIVLMNTMDLVPVDWLPSLFAAMGVEYLKVVPTTDPNATFGMSIGIFILILYYSVKEKGLGGFLGELTLHPFGKWMLPANLFLEGVNLLAKPVSLALRLFGNMYAGEMIFILIALLPFWI
;
A
#
# COMPACT_ATOMS: atom_id res chain seq x y z
N GLU A 1 33.28 4.76 9.56
CA GLU A 1 32.24 5.57 8.94
C GLU A 1 31.80 4.91 7.65
N LEU A 2 30.50 4.63 7.53
CA LEU A 2 29.91 4.10 6.30
C LEU A 2 30.05 5.17 5.19
N THR A 3 30.50 4.76 4.01
CA THR A 3 30.44 5.68 2.85
C THR A 3 28.98 6.04 2.55
N SER A 4 28.70 7.23 2.01
CA SER A 4 27.33 7.66 1.68
C SER A 4 26.56 6.63 0.84
N GLY A 5 27.26 5.95 -0.08
CA GLY A 5 26.67 4.86 -0.87
C GLY A 5 26.33 3.60 -0.06
N ALA A 6 27.13 3.27 0.94
CA ALA A 6 26.86 2.14 1.84
C ALA A 6 25.69 2.44 2.78
N TYR A 7 25.61 3.67 3.29
CA TYR A 7 24.49 4.16 4.10
C TYR A 7 23.16 4.07 3.34
N ILE A 8 23.10 4.59 2.11
CA ILE A 8 21.90 4.51 1.26
C ILE A 8 21.50 3.04 1.02
N LYS A 9 22.44 2.18 0.66
CA LYS A 9 22.15 0.75 0.43
C LYS A 9 21.64 0.05 1.67
N HIS A 10 22.18 0.37 2.85
CA HIS A 10 21.73 -0.20 4.11
C HIS A 10 20.30 0.14 4.44
N HIS A 11 19.88 1.41 4.25
CA HIS A 11 18.52 1.86 4.55
C HIS A 11 17.47 1.41 3.52
N LEU A 12 17.90 1.07 2.30
CA LEU A 12 17.00 0.57 1.26
C LEU A 12 16.83 -0.95 1.26
N GLN A 13 17.58 -1.66 2.10
CA GLN A 13 17.50 -3.12 2.17
C GLN A 13 16.39 -3.55 3.12
N ASN A 14 15.53 -4.48 2.64
CA ASN A 14 14.48 -5.09 3.43
C ASN A 14 15.01 -6.23 4.29
N LEU A 15 14.36 -6.47 5.43
CA LEU A 15 14.54 -7.68 6.23
C LEU A 15 13.84 -8.84 5.51
N THR A 16 14.60 -9.62 4.78
CA THR A 16 14.10 -10.71 3.95
C THR A 16 14.23 -12.05 4.65
N TYR A 17 13.13 -12.82 4.68
CA TYR A 17 13.08 -14.19 5.18
C TYR A 17 12.65 -15.12 4.04
N GLY A 18 13.36 -16.18 3.80
CA GLY A 18 13.07 -17.07 2.70
C GLY A 18 13.85 -18.39 2.75
N GLU A 19 13.66 -19.20 1.71
CA GLU A 19 14.36 -20.45 1.52
C GLU A 19 15.66 -20.20 0.76
N PHE A 20 16.78 -20.66 1.32
CA PHE A 20 18.07 -20.62 0.68
C PHE A 20 18.22 -21.77 -0.34
N PRO A 21 19.18 -21.68 -1.29
CA PRO A 21 19.39 -22.72 -2.31
C PRO A 21 19.73 -24.11 -1.74
N ASP A 22 20.20 -24.18 -0.50
CA ASP A 22 20.49 -25.41 0.23
C ASP A 22 19.28 -26.01 0.97
N GLY A 23 18.09 -25.36 0.85
CA GLY A 23 16.82 -25.83 1.40
C GLY A 23 16.55 -25.45 2.84
N HIS A 24 17.41 -24.68 3.52
CA HIS A 24 17.09 -24.15 4.84
C HIS A 24 16.35 -22.80 4.77
N TRP A 25 15.51 -22.55 5.76
CA TRP A 25 14.77 -21.28 5.90
C TRP A 25 15.49 -20.38 6.90
N GLY A 26 15.70 -19.11 6.52
CA GLY A 26 16.40 -18.16 7.39
C GLY A 26 16.26 -16.72 6.93
N PHE A 27 16.82 -15.81 7.72
CA PHE A 27 16.93 -14.40 7.37
C PHE A 27 18.16 -14.16 6.50
N ALA A 28 18.01 -13.29 5.50
CA ALA A 28 19.15 -12.84 4.70
C ALA A 28 19.98 -11.82 5.47
N HIS A 29 21.30 -12.06 5.55
CA HIS A 29 22.27 -11.14 6.15
C HIS A 29 22.95 -10.23 5.12
N SER A 30 22.61 -10.38 3.85
CA SER A 30 23.11 -9.52 2.77
C SER A 30 22.13 -9.42 1.61
N ALA A 31 22.25 -8.35 0.81
CA ALA A 31 21.45 -8.19 -0.39
C ALA A 31 21.70 -9.29 -1.44
N ALA A 32 22.88 -9.92 -1.43
CA ALA A 32 23.20 -11.04 -2.30
C ALA A 32 22.42 -12.29 -1.90
N GLU A 33 22.41 -12.64 -0.61
CA GLU A 33 21.62 -13.74 -0.06
C GLU A 33 20.12 -13.57 -0.28
N ALA A 34 19.59 -12.37 -0.03
CA ALA A 34 18.18 -12.06 -0.31
C ALA A 34 17.79 -12.30 -1.77
N LYS A 35 18.71 -12.04 -2.71
CA LYS A 35 18.50 -12.29 -4.12
C LYS A 35 18.57 -13.79 -4.49
N GLU A 36 19.39 -14.56 -3.79
CA GLU A 36 19.50 -16.01 -3.99
C GLU A 36 18.27 -16.79 -3.51
N MET A 37 17.52 -16.26 -2.52
CA MET A 37 16.26 -16.84 -2.04
C MET A 37 15.14 -16.86 -3.11
N GLY A 38 15.25 -16.07 -4.17
CA GLY A 38 14.33 -16.08 -5.30
C GLY A 38 12.91 -15.62 -4.96
N PHE A 39 11.90 -16.28 -5.55
CA PHE A 39 10.49 -15.87 -5.47
C PHE A 39 9.83 -16.17 -4.10
N MET A 40 10.31 -17.18 -3.38
CA MET A 40 9.73 -17.61 -2.09
C MET A 40 10.30 -16.82 -0.91
N ALA A 41 10.72 -15.58 -1.13
CA ALA A 41 11.23 -14.69 -0.11
C ALA A 41 10.15 -13.68 0.34
N PHE A 42 10.07 -13.42 1.64
CA PHE A 42 9.12 -12.50 2.24
C PHE A 42 9.87 -11.32 2.89
N HIS A 43 9.41 -10.11 2.63
CA HIS A 43 9.86 -8.91 3.33
C HIS A 43 9.12 -8.79 4.66
N VAL A 44 9.73 -9.31 5.72
CA VAL A 44 9.08 -9.42 7.05
C VAL A 44 8.84 -8.06 7.67
N ASP A 45 9.73 -7.10 7.47
CA ASP A 45 9.59 -5.71 7.89
C ASP A 45 8.37 -5.03 7.23
N THR A 46 8.28 -5.10 5.90
CA THR A 46 7.17 -4.56 5.12
C THR A 46 5.83 -5.13 5.56
N LEU A 47 5.74 -6.46 5.67
CA LEU A 47 4.53 -7.14 6.12
C LEU A 47 4.21 -6.83 7.58
N GLY A 48 5.23 -6.82 8.46
CA GLY A 48 5.08 -6.56 9.88
C GLY A 48 4.53 -5.14 10.14
N PHE A 49 5.16 -4.12 9.58
CA PHE A 49 4.69 -2.73 9.73
C PHE A 49 3.31 -2.54 9.10
N SER A 50 3.06 -3.08 7.92
CA SER A 50 1.75 -3.00 7.27
C SER A 50 0.66 -3.63 8.15
N PHE A 51 0.90 -4.82 8.69
CA PHE A 51 -0.06 -5.51 9.55
C PHE A 51 -0.28 -4.78 10.88
N VAL A 52 0.77 -4.32 11.54
CA VAL A 52 0.69 -3.58 12.81
C VAL A 52 -0.11 -2.29 12.63
N LEU A 53 0.17 -1.52 11.57
CA LEU A 53 -0.57 -0.28 11.28
C LEU A 53 -2.04 -0.54 10.95
N GLY A 54 -2.34 -1.61 10.21
CA GLY A 54 -3.71 -2.05 9.95
C GLY A 54 -4.44 -2.45 11.24
N ALA A 55 -3.78 -3.21 12.12
CA ALA A 55 -4.34 -3.60 13.40
C ALA A 55 -4.58 -2.40 14.33
N LEU A 56 -3.65 -1.44 14.38
CA LEU A 56 -3.81 -0.18 15.12
C LEU A 56 -5.01 0.62 14.61
N PHE A 57 -5.14 0.78 13.30
CA PHE A 57 -6.30 1.42 12.69
C PHE A 57 -7.61 0.75 13.15
N LEU A 58 -7.72 -0.56 12.98
CA LEU A 58 -8.91 -1.30 13.37
C LEU A 58 -9.21 -1.18 14.85
N PHE A 59 -8.18 -1.23 15.70
CA PHE A 59 -8.34 -1.08 17.16
C PHE A 59 -8.90 0.31 17.52
N PHE A 60 -8.33 1.38 16.99
CA PHE A 60 -8.77 2.74 17.34
C PHE A 60 -10.16 3.05 16.78
N PHE A 61 -10.46 2.66 15.56
CA PHE A 61 -11.78 2.86 14.97
C PHE A 61 -12.86 2.01 15.65
N ALA A 62 -12.57 0.74 15.97
CA ALA A 62 -13.48 -0.10 16.75
C ALA A 62 -13.74 0.46 18.16
N ARG A 63 -12.70 1.03 18.80
CA ARG A 63 -12.84 1.69 20.10
C ARG A 63 -13.71 2.96 20.02
N ALA A 64 -13.53 3.77 18.97
CA ALA A 64 -14.35 4.94 18.72
C ALA A 64 -15.82 4.53 18.49
N ALA A 65 -16.06 3.56 17.61
CA ALA A 65 -17.40 3.05 17.30
C ALA A 65 -18.13 2.49 18.52
N LYS A 66 -17.43 1.76 19.41
CA LYS A 66 -18.03 1.21 20.65
C LYS A 66 -18.40 2.29 21.67
N LYS A 67 -17.75 3.45 21.63
CA LYS A 67 -17.98 4.57 22.56
C LYS A 67 -18.79 5.69 21.93
N ALA A 68 -19.19 5.54 20.67
CA ALA A 68 -19.97 6.55 19.96
C ALA A 68 -21.29 6.84 20.70
N SER A 69 -21.55 8.11 20.97
CA SER A 69 -22.79 8.60 21.56
C SER A 69 -23.52 9.49 20.55
N ILE A 70 -24.85 9.57 20.72
CA ILE A 70 -25.71 10.43 19.89
C ILE A 70 -25.60 11.91 20.32
N ASP A 71 -25.12 12.14 21.54
CA ASP A 71 -24.86 13.48 22.09
C ASP A 71 -23.63 14.12 21.42
N ALA A 72 -23.29 15.34 21.80
CA ALA A 72 -22.12 16.04 21.28
C ALA A 72 -20.86 15.17 21.30
N PRO A 73 -20.23 14.87 20.14
CA PRO A 73 -19.13 13.93 20.07
C PRO A 73 -17.91 14.43 20.84
N SER A 74 -17.23 13.54 21.55
CA SER A 74 -15.92 13.83 22.14
C SER A 74 -14.87 14.13 21.07
N GLY A 75 -13.79 14.84 21.38
CA GLY A 75 -12.80 15.25 20.38
C GLY A 75 -12.26 14.11 19.51
N PHE A 76 -12.00 12.92 20.09
CA PHE A 76 -11.56 11.75 19.34
C PHE A 76 -12.68 11.16 18.46
N GLN A 77 -13.90 11.07 18.98
CA GLN A 77 -15.06 10.63 18.21
C GLN A 77 -15.31 11.57 17.02
N ASN A 78 -15.31 12.88 17.25
CA ASN A 78 -15.46 13.88 16.20
C ASN A 78 -14.39 13.77 15.11
N PHE A 79 -13.14 13.48 15.47
CA PHE A 79 -12.07 13.25 14.51
C PHE A 79 -12.36 12.02 13.64
N VAL A 80 -12.77 10.90 14.23
CA VAL A 80 -13.10 9.68 13.48
C VAL A 80 -14.33 9.88 12.59
N GLU A 81 -15.37 10.53 13.10
CA GLU A 81 -16.59 10.86 12.33
C GLU A 81 -16.26 11.76 11.14
N SER A 82 -15.43 12.80 11.33
CA SER A 82 -14.99 13.67 10.24
C SER A 82 -14.28 12.93 9.11
N ILE A 83 -13.46 11.91 9.45
CA ILE A 83 -12.82 11.07 8.44
C ILE A 83 -13.85 10.20 7.72
N VAL A 84 -14.78 9.59 8.45
CA VAL A 84 -15.83 8.77 7.86
C VAL A 84 -16.70 9.58 6.92
N ASP A 85 -17.13 10.76 7.34
CA ASP A 85 -17.93 11.68 6.52
C ASP A 85 -17.17 12.11 5.27
N PHE A 86 -15.90 12.49 5.40
CA PHE A 86 -15.04 12.82 4.27
C PHE A 86 -14.99 11.71 3.22
N ILE A 87 -14.81 10.45 3.67
CA ILE A 87 -14.78 9.31 2.75
C ILE A 87 -16.14 9.02 2.15
N ASP A 88 -17.22 9.09 2.94
CA ASP A 88 -18.59 8.83 2.45
C ASP A 88 -19.00 9.85 1.40
N GLU A 89 -18.72 11.13 1.60
CA GLU A 89 -18.97 12.20 0.62
C GLU A 89 -18.19 11.95 -0.70
N ASN A 90 -16.91 11.59 -0.62
CA ASN A 90 -16.11 11.29 -1.81
C ASN A 90 -16.62 10.04 -2.55
N VAL A 91 -17.01 9.01 -1.82
CA VAL A 91 -17.58 7.79 -2.41
C VAL A 91 -18.92 8.10 -3.08
N ARG A 92 -19.81 8.82 -2.43
CA ARG A 92 -21.12 9.22 -3.02
C ARG A 92 -20.97 10.12 -4.23
N GLY A 93 -19.98 11.00 -4.23
CA GLY A 93 -19.66 11.86 -5.38
C GLY A 93 -19.13 11.11 -6.60
N SER A 94 -18.46 9.98 -6.38
CA SER A 94 -17.78 9.20 -7.43
C SER A 94 -18.52 7.93 -7.84
N PHE A 95 -19.36 7.37 -6.97
CA PHE A 95 -20.03 6.08 -7.16
C PHE A 95 -21.54 6.21 -7.04
N SER A 96 -22.23 6.03 -8.16
CA SER A 96 -23.70 6.10 -8.25
C SER A 96 -24.42 4.80 -7.87
N GLY A 97 -23.67 3.71 -7.65
CA GLY A 97 -24.21 2.39 -7.30
C GLY A 97 -24.64 2.30 -5.83
N LYS A 98 -25.51 1.33 -5.52
CA LYS A 98 -26.03 1.11 -4.15
C LYS A 98 -25.29 0.00 -3.40
N ASN A 99 -23.97 -0.13 -3.60
CA ASN A 99 -23.20 -1.16 -2.93
C ASN A 99 -22.69 -0.68 -1.56
N PRO A 100 -23.16 -1.24 -0.43
CA PRO A 100 -22.79 -0.80 0.90
C PRO A 100 -21.33 -1.10 1.28
N MET A 101 -20.63 -1.95 0.51
CA MET A 101 -19.24 -2.32 0.78
C MET A 101 -18.21 -1.32 0.26
N VAL A 102 -18.60 -0.41 -0.66
CA VAL A 102 -17.65 0.52 -1.30
C VAL A 102 -17.10 1.53 -0.29
N ALA A 103 -17.95 2.13 0.53
CA ALA A 103 -17.52 3.13 1.52
C ALA A 103 -16.60 2.54 2.61
N PRO A 104 -16.92 1.40 3.26
CA PRO A 104 -16.00 0.76 4.21
C PRO A 104 -14.68 0.31 3.58
N LEU A 105 -14.70 -0.18 2.35
CA LEU A 105 -13.49 -0.57 1.62
C LEU A 105 -12.61 0.65 1.33
N ALA A 106 -13.20 1.73 0.85
CA ALA A 106 -12.52 2.99 0.60
C ALA A 106 -11.90 3.57 1.89
N LEU A 107 -12.67 3.58 3.00
CA LEU A 107 -12.19 4.02 4.30
C LEU A 107 -10.98 3.19 4.76
N THR A 108 -11.11 1.87 4.71
CA THR A 108 -10.04 0.96 5.17
C THR A 108 -8.77 1.15 4.35
N THR A 109 -8.90 1.17 3.02
CA THR A 109 -7.75 1.33 2.12
C THR A 109 -7.10 2.70 2.29
N PHE A 110 -7.90 3.77 2.38
CA PHE A 110 -7.40 5.13 2.53
C PHE A 110 -6.62 5.29 3.84
N ILE A 111 -7.22 4.94 4.99
CA ILE A 111 -6.57 5.11 6.29
C ILE A 111 -5.34 4.24 6.42
N TRP A 112 -5.40 3.00 5.94
CA TRP A 112 -4.25 2.09 5.98
C TRP A 112 -3.06 2.64 5.19
N ILE A 113 -3.29 3.11 3.96
CA ILE A 113 -2.24 3.73 3.13
C ILE A 113 -1.74 5.03 3.78
N VAL A 114 -2.62 5.89 4.31
CA VAL A 114 -2.21 7.12 5.02
C VAL A 114 -1.30 6.79 6.20
N LEU A 115 -1.63 5.78 7.01
CA LEU A 115 -0.79 5.38 8.13
C LEU A 115 0.57 4.84 7.68
N MET A 116 0.61 4.00 6.64
CA MET A 116 1.87 3.51 6.07
C MET A 116 2.74 4.65 5.54
N ASN A 117 2.14 5.62 4.86
CA ASN A 117 2.87 6.78 4.33
C ASN A 117 3.32 7.74 5.44
N THR A 118 2.56 7.85 6.53
CA THR A 118 2.94 8.66 7.70
C THR A 118 4.21 8.14 8.38
N MET A 119 4.53 6.86 8.22
CA MET A 119 5.79 6.30 8.72
C MET A 119 7.03 6.94 8.08
N ASP A 120 6.91 7.52 6.89
CA ASP A 120 7.99 8.25 6.21
C ASP A 120 8.37 9.57 6.93
N LEU A 121 7.48 10.09 7.79
CA LEU A 121 7.75 11.27 8.62
C LEU A 121 8.56 10.95 9.89
N VAL A 122 8.73 9.68 10.22
CA VAL A 122 9.59 9.26 11.33
C VAL A 122 11.04 9.39 10.89
N PRO A 123 11.93 10.00 11.73
CA PRO A 123 13.34 10.13 11.37
C PRO A 123 13.95 8.78 10.96
N VAL A 124 14.67 8.80 9.84
CA VAL A 124 15.15 7.60 9.11
C VAL A 124 15.95 6.65 10.02
N ASP A 125 16.71 7.20 10.98
CA ASP A 125 17.59 6.42 11.85
C ASP A 125 16.95 5.91 13.15
N TRP A 126 15.79 6.44 13.56
CA TRP A 126 15.25 6.15 14.90
C TRP A 126 14.81 4.70 15.06
N LEU A 127 13.96 4.22 14.16
CA LEU A 127 13.46 2.84 14.23
C LEU A 127 14.55 1.83 13.86
N PRO A 128 15.31 2.01 12.77
CA PRO A 128 16.42 1.11 12.46
C PRO A 128 17.44 0.99 13.58
N SER A 129 17.85 2.10 14.24
CA SER A 129 18.78 2.07 15.37
C SER A 129 18.22 1.29 16.57
N LEU A 130 16.95 1.47 16.87
CA LEU A 130 16.27 0.75 17.95
C LEU A 130 16.27 -0.77 17.68
N PHE A 131 15.92 -1.16 16.45
CA PHE A 131 15.90 -2.58 16.08
C PHE A 131 17.30 -3.17 15.90
N ALA A 132 18.28 -2.38 15.48
CA ALA A 132 19.69 -2.79 15.46
C ALA A 132 20.21 -3.14 16.86
N ALA A 133 19.80 -2.38 17.90
CA ALA A 133 20.10 -2.72 19.29
C ALA A 133 19.47 -4.06 19.74
N MET A 134 18.42 -4.51 19.05
CA MET A 134 17.77 -5.81 19.28
C MET A 134 18.33 -6.93 18.39
N GLY A 135 19.37 -6.65 17.57
CA GLY A 135 20.02 -7.62 16.70
C GLY A 135 19.44 -7.74 15.29
N VAL A 136 18.59 -6.80 14.87
CA VAL A 136 18.06 -6.73 13.50
C VAL A 136 18.95 -5.81 12.67
N GLU A 137 19.66 -6.36 11.69
CA GLU A 137 20.66 -5.61 10.90
C GLU A 137 20.02 -4.70 9.85
N TYR A 138 18.93 -5.14 9.24
CA TYR A 138 18.24 -4.41 8.18
C TYR A 138 16.77 -4.22 8.55
N LEU A 139 16.27 -3.02 8.38
CA LEU A 139 14.87 -2.70 8.65
C LEU A 139 14.40 -1.57 7.74
N LYS A 140 13.40 -1.86 6.94
CA LYS A 140 12.70 -0.86 6.14
C LYS A 140 11.37 -0.51 6.81
N VAL A 141 11.21 0.75 7.17
CA VAL A 141 10.11 1.20 8.05
C VAL A 141 8.84 1.51 7.26
N VAL A 142 8.97 1.93 6.00
CA VAL A 142 7.85 2.39 5.16
C VAL A 142 7.39 1.29 4.21
N PRO A 143 6.25 0.60 4.45
CA PRO A 143 5.83 -0.51 3.60
C PRO A 143 5.52 -0.12 2.15
N THR A 144 5.05 1.10 1.92
CA THR A 144 4.67 1.60 0.59
C THR A 144 5.85 1.94 -0.32
N THR A 145 7.07 1.92 0.19
CA THR A 145 8.30 2.00 -0.61
C THR A 145 8.78 0.63 -1.11
N ASP A 146 8.04 -0.44 -0.80
CA ASP A 146 8.24 -1.76 -1.38
C ASP A 146 7.28 -1.97 -2.55
N PRO A 147 7.78 -2.19 -3.78
CA PRO A 147 6.93 -2.44 -4.93
C PRO A 147 6.06 -3.69 -4.78
N ASN A 148 6.52 -4.72 -4.06
CA ASN A 148 5.73 -5.94 -3.83
C ASN A 148 4.47 -5.62 -3.01
N ALA A 149 4.59 -4.77 -1.98
CA ALA A 149 3.44 -4.35 -1.17
C ALA A 149 2.46 -3.50 -1.98
N THR A 150 2.94 -2.52 -2.74
CA THR A 150 2.08 -1.64 -3.53
C THR A 150 1.38 -2.38 -4.67
N PHE A 151 2.07 -3.29 -5.35
CA PHE A 151 1.45 -4.17 -6.35
C PHE A 151 0.46 -5.15 -5.71
N GLY A 152 0.78 -5.74 -4.57
CA GLY A 152 -0.12 -6.63 -3.84
C GLY A 152 -1.45 -5.94 -3.46
N MET A 153 -1.37 -4.74 -2.90
CA MET A 153 -2.56 -3.93 -2.58
C MET A 153 -3.35 -3.55 -3.84
N SER A 154 -2.67 -3.09 -4.88
CA SER A 154 -3.30 -2.68 -6.13
C SER A 154 -4.00 -3.83 -6.84
N ILE A 155 -3.38 -5.01 -6.89
CA ILE A 155 -3.99 -6.22 -7.46
C ILE A 155 -5.17 -6.68 -6.61
N GLY A 156 -5.08 -6.61 -5.29
CA GLY A 156 -6.19 -6.93 -4.38
C GLY A 156 -7.41 -6.04 -4.65
N ILE A 157 -7.22 -4.74 -4.73
CA ILE A 157 -8.29 -3.78 -5.08
C ILE A 157 -8.82 -4.06 -6.49
N PHE A 158 -7.96 -4.36 -7.45
CA PHE A 158 -8.36 -4.67 -8.82
C PHE A 158 -9.26 -5.91 -8.89
N ILE A 159 -8.93 -6.97 -8.16
CA ILE A 159 -9.77 -8.17 -8.07
C ILE A 159 -11.15 -7.83 -7.49
N LEU A 160 -11.20 -6.98 -6.45
CA LEU A 160 -12.47 -6.54 -5.89
C LEU A 160 -13.29 -5.69 -6.86
N ILE A 161 -12.64 -4.81 -7.62
CA ILE A 161 -13.30 -4.02 -8.68
C ILE A 161 -13.91 -4.94 -9.72
N LEU A 162 -13.17 -5.94 -10.21
CA LEU A 162 -13.67 -6.91 -11.17
C LEU A 162 -14.86 -7.70 -10.62
N TYR A 163 -14.73 -8.20 -9.39
CA TYR A 163 -15.79 -8.96 -8.73
C TYR A 163 -17.09 -8.15 -8.60
N TYR A 164 -17.00 -6.93 -8.09
CA TYR A 164 -18.18 -6.08 -7.93
C TYR A 164 -18.74 -5.59 -9.27
N SER A 165 -17.90 -5.31 -10.26
CA SER A 165 -18.36 -4.95 -11.61
C SER A 165 -19.18 -6.06 -12.23
N VAL A 166 -18.72 -7.32 -12.10
CA VAL A 166 -19.45 -8.49 -12.61
C VAL A 166 -20.73 -8.73 -11.77
N LYS A 167 -20.68 -8.55 -10.48
CA LYS A 167 -21.83 -8.76 -9.58
C LYS A 167 -22.96 -7.77 -9.83
N GLU A 168 -22.65 -6.50 -10.12
CA GLU A 168 -23.66 -5.46 -10.32
C GLU A 168 -24.18 -5.38 -11.75
N LYS A 169 -23.30 -5.48 -12.74
CA LYS A 169 -23.66 -5.37 -14.17
C LYS A 169 -24.00 -6.72 -14.83
N GLY A 170 -23.68 -7.83 -14.16
CA GLY A 170 -23.70 -9.17 -14.73
C GLY A 170 -22.55 -9.38 -15.72
N LEU A 171 -22.26 -10.66 -16.02
CA LEU A 171 -21.21 -11.03 -17.00
C LEU A 171 -21.45 -10.40 -18.38
N GLY A 172 -22.70 -10.40 -18.85
CA GLY A 172 -23.07 -9.84 -20.15
C GLY A 172 -22.90 -8.30 -20.20
N GLY A 173 -23.24 -7.59 -19.13
CA GLY A 173 -23.05 -6.15 -19.04
C GLY A 173 -21.56 -5.76 -18.99
N PHE A 174 -20.78 -6.48 -18.21
CA PHE A 174 -19.32 -6.28 -18.13
C PHE A 174 -18.60 -6.55 -19.45
N LEU A 175 -18.92 -7.67 -20.11
CA LEU A 175 -18.37 -7.98 -21.42
C LEU A 175 -18.86 -7.00 -22.50
N GLY A 176 -20.12 -6.56 -22.40
CA GLY A 176 -20.65 -5.53 -23.28
C GLY A 176 -19.93 -4.19 -23.16
N GLU A 177 -19.61 -3.76 -21.94
CA GLU A 177 -18.80 -2.56 -21.68
C GLU A 177 -17.40 -2.71 -22.29
N LEU A 178 -16.75 -3.86 -22.10
CA LEU A 178 -15.40 -4.13 -22.59
C LEU A 178 -15.32 -4.21 -24.12
N THR A 179 -16.42 -4.61 -24.80
CA THR A 179 -16.41 -4.88 -26.24
C THR A 179 -17.09 -3.80 -27.08
N LEU A 180 -18.03 -3.05 -26.50
CA LEU A 180 -18.84 -2.07 -27.25
C LEU A 180 -18.37 -0.62 -27.08
N HIS A 181 -17.56 -0.32 -26.08
CA HIS A 181 -16.99 1.01 -25.88
C HIS A 181 -15.54 1.05 -26.36
N PRO A 182 -15.03 2.20 -26.91
CA PRO A 182 -15.76 3.43 -27.24
C PRO A 182 -16.42 3.44 -28.63
N PHE A 183 -16.01 2.57 -29.58
CA PHE A 183 -16.35 2.70 -31.02
C PHE A 183 -17.57 1.89 -31.47
N GLY A 184 -18.28 1.21 -30.55
CA GLY A 184 -19.46 0.42 -30.87
C GLY A 184 -19.17 -0.93 -31.56
N LYS A 185 -20.20 -1.58 -32.11
CA LYS A 185 -20.14 -2.96 -32.60
C LYS A 185 -19.21 -3.21 -33.81
N TRP A 186 -18.93 -2.15 -34.58
CA TRP A 186 -18.14 -2.28 -35.82
C TRP A 186 -16.63 -2.43 -35.57
N MET A 187 -16.12 -2.02 -34.41
CA MET A 187 -14.69 -2.10 -34.09
C MET A 187 -14.43 -2.96 -32.84
N LEU A 188 -15.10 -4.08 -32.71
CA LEU A 188 -14.98 -5.05 -31.61
C LEU A 188 -13.54 -5.35 -31.20
N PRO A 189 -12.63 -5.76 -32.15
CA PRO A 189 -11.25 -6.10 -31.76
C PRO A 189 -10.46 -4.89 -31.26
N ALA A 190 -10.70 -3.71 -31.82
CA ALA A 190 -10.05 -2.47 -31.36
C ALA A 190 -10.55 -2.04 -29.99
N ASN A 191 -11.86 -2.13 -29.74
CA ASN A 191 -12.45 -1.83 -28.44
C ASN A 191 -11.92 -2.77 -27.36
N LEU A 192 -11.91 -4.07 -27.62
CA LEU A 192 -11.39 -5.07 -26.68
C LEU A 192 -9.91 -4.85 -26.37
N PHE A 193 -9.11 -4.51 -27.38
CA PHE A 193 -7.70 -4.19 -27.16
C PHE A 193 -7.52 -2.94 -26.31
N LEU A 194 -8.20 -1.84 -26.67
CA LEU A 194 -8.08 -0.56 -25.95
C LEU A 194 -8.59 -0.67 -24.51
N GLU A 195 -9.79 -1.24 -24.33
CA GLU A 195 -10.36 -1.36 -22.98
C GLU A 195 -9.65 -2.42 -22.14
N GLY A 196 -9.17 -3.50 -22.78
CA GLY A 196 -8.32 -4.50 -22.11
C GLY A 196 -7.00 -3.92 -21.62
N VAL A 197 -6.31 -3.13 -22.45
CA VAL A 197 -5.08 -2.41 -22.04
C VAL A 197 -5.39 -1.41 -20.93
N ASN A 198 -6.46 -0.62 -21.06
CA ASN A 198 -6.88 0.34 -20.05
C ASN A 198 -7.20 -0.35 -18.72
N LEU A 199 -7.90 -1.47 -18.75
CA LEU A 199 -8.23 -2.27 -17.57
C LEU A 199 -6.98 -2.78 -16.86
N LEU A 200 -6.01 -3.34 -17.60
CA LEU A 200 -4.75 -3.84 -17.04
C LEU A 200 -3.82 -2.73 -16.59
N ALA A 201 -3.89 -1.56 -17.24
CA ALA A 201 -3.08 -0.39 -16.84
C ALA A 201 -3.50 0.20 -15.49
N LYS A 202 -4.77 0.05 -15.08
CA LYS A 202 -5.29 0.60 -13.81
C LYS A 202 -4.50 0.12 -12.59
N PRO A 203 -4.34 -1.19 -12.31
CA PRO A 203 -3.58 -1.65 -11.15
C PRO A 203 -2.10 -1.29 -11.22
N VAL A 204 -1.50 -1.34 -12.41
CA VAL A 204 -0.10 -0.97 -12.62
C VAL A 204 0.12 0.51 -12.31
N SER A 205 -0.73 1.38 -12.87
CA SER A 205 -0.66 2.83 -12.64
C SER A 205 -0.86 3.18 -11.16
N LEU A 206 -1.79 2.51 -10.48
CA LEU A 206 -2.05 2.73 -9.06
C LEU A 206 -0.85 2.33 -8.20
N ALA A 207 -0.31 1.13 -8.44
CA ALA A 207 0.86 0.62 -7.72
C ALA A 207 2.10 1.51 -7.93
N LEU A 208 2.41 1.86 -9.18
CA LEU A 208 3.57 2.69 -9.51
C LEU A 208 3.45 4.13 -8.99
N ARG A 209 2.23 4.67 -8.95
CA ARG A 209 2.00 6.01 -8.38
C ARG A 209 2.32 6.04 -6.89
N LEU A 210 1.82 5.05 -6.14
CA LEU A 210 2.04 4.97 -4.71
C LEU A 210 3.51 4.68 -4.40
N PHE A 211 4.09 3.66 -5.03
CA PHE A 211 5.50 3.31 -4.90
C PHE A 211 6.42 4.48 -5.28
N GLY A 212 6.22 5.07 -6.46
CA GLY A 212 7.10 6.11 -6.98
C GLY A 212 7.14 7.35 -6.10
N ASN A 213 5.98 7.79 -5.59
CA ASN A 213 5.92 8.94 -4.68
C ASN A 213 6.63 8.67 -3.36
N MET A 214 6.38 7.52 -2.73
CA MET A 214 6.97 7.18 -1.45
C MET A 214 8.45 6.87 -1.55
N TYR A 215 8.88 6.13 -2.56
CA TYR A 215 10.29 5.84 -2.79
C TYR A 215 11.11 7.12 -3.07
N ALA A 216 10.55 8.05 -3.85
CA ALA A 216 11.19 9.35 -4.07
C ALA A 216 11.29 10.17 -2.77
N GLY A 217 10.24 10.15 -1.93
CA GLY A 217 10.23 10.78 -0.61
C GLY A 217 11.31 10.20 0.30
N GLU A 218 11.34 8.87 0.45
CA GLU A 218 12.35 8.15 1.25
C GLU A 218 13.78 8.49 0.81
N MET A 219 14.03 8.52 -0.51
CA MET A 219 15.34 8.92 -1.05
C MET A 219 15.72 10.36 -0.69
N ILE A 220 14.78 11.29 -0.73
CA ILE A 220 15.01 12.68 -0.33
C ILE A 220 15.35 12.76 1.16
N PHE A 221 14.61 12.08 2.04
CA PHE A 221 14.89 12.06 3.47
C PHE A 221 16.24 11.45 3.80
N ILE A 222 16.62 10.35 3.14
CA ILE A 222 17.95 9.74 3.28
C ILE A 222 19.05 10.73 2.85
N LEU A 223 18.86 11.45 1.73
CA LEU A 223 19.81 12.45 1.27
C LEU A 223 19.91 13.64 2.23
N ILE A 224 18.80 14.09 2.82
CA ILE A 224 18.80 15.14 3.84
C ILE A 224 19.56 14.68 5.09
N ALA A 225 19.40 13.43 5.51
CA ALA A 225 20.10 12.87 6.66
C ALA A 225 21.64 12.79 6.44
N LEU A 226 22.09 12.75 5.19
CA LEU A 226 23.50 12.78 4.82
C LEU A 226 24.10 14.18 4.73
N LEU A 227 23.27 15.25 4.81
CA LEU A 227 23.77 16.61 4.76
C LEU A 227 24.49 16.98 6.08
N PRO A 228 25.62 17.71 6.00
CA PRO A 228 26.29 18.23 7.19
C PRO A 228 25.37 19.19 7.96
N PHE A 229 25.43 19.15 9.28
CA PHE A 229 24.57 19.92 10.20
C PHE A 229 24.63 21.46 10.04
N TRP A 230 25.58 21.99 9.25
CA TRP A 230 25.79 23.42 9.03
C TRP A 230 25.37 23.93 7.63
N ILE A 231 24.64 23.16 6.90
CA ILE A 231 23.93 23.60 5.72
C ILE A 231 22.43 23.61 6.00
#